data_f88aef18a55cd14ea48ddfc5790e462d
#
_entry.id   f88aef18a55cd14ea48ddfc5790e462d
#
_cell.length_a   1.000
_cell.length_b   1.000
_cell.length_c   1.000
_cell.angle_alpha   90.00
_cell.angle_beta   90.00
_cell.angle_gamma   90.00
#
_symmetry.space_group_name_H-M   'P 1'
#
loop_
_entity.id
_entity.type
_entity.pdbx_description
1 polymer ?
#
loop_
_entity_poly.entity_id
_entity_poly.type
_entity_poly.pdbx_seq_one_letter_code
_entity_poly.pdbx_strand_id
1 'polypeptide(L)'
;MKQIILTGDRPTGRLHVGHYVGSLKERVRLQNSGKFDEIYIMIADAQALTDNADNPEKVRQNILQVALDYLAVGIDPAKAHIFIQSMVPELTELSFYYMNLVTVSRLQRNPTVKAEIQQKNFETSIPVGFFTYPISQAADITAFRATTVPAGEDQMPMLEQCREIVHKFNAVYGETLTMPEIMLPQNAACLRLPGIDGKAKMSKSLGNCIYLSDEPEDIKKKIMSMYTDPNHLRVQDPGKVEGNPVFIYLDAFSRPEHFAEFLPEYQNLDELKAHYQHGGLGDVKVKKFLNSVLQTTLEPIRNRRHEYEKNIDYVYEVLRKGSEKAEETAANTLHEVKEAMKINYFDDKELILQQQKEFDEAAKEREALEARKARSRAAAKKA
;
A
#
# COMPACT_ATOMS: atom_id res chain seq x y z
N MET A 1 -13.01 4.75 19.67
CA MET A 1 -12.77 4.86 18.22
C MET A 1 -12.34 3.48 17.74
N LYS A 2 -12.89 2.98 16.62
CA LYS A 2 -12.45 1.70 16.04
C LYS A 2 -10.98 1.77 15.64
N GLN A 3 -10.25 0.68 15.84
CA GLN A 3 -8.87 0.54 15.36
C GLN A 3 -8.89 -0.10 13.97
N ILE A 4 -8.49 0.64 12.97
CA ILE A 4 -8.61 0.25 11.57
C ILE A 4 -7.24 0.30 10.90
N ILE A 5 -6.85 -0.79 10.24
CA ILE A 5 -5.65 -0.86 9.40
C ILE A 5 -6.03 -0.68 7.93
N LEU A 6 -5.26 0.14 7.22
CA LEU A 6 -5.14 0.09 5.76
C LEU A 6 -3.70 -0.22 5.38
N THR A 7 -3.54 -1.15 4.47
CA THR A 7 -2.26 -1.50 3.82
C THR A 7 -2.52 -2.02 2.42
N GLY A 8 -1.49 -2.17 1.60
CA GLY A 8 -1.67 -2.71 0.25
C GLY A 8 -0.39 -2.76 -0.54
N ASP A 9 -0.47 -3.32 -1.75
CA ASP A 9 0.63 -3.38 -2.71
C ASP A 9 0.12 -3.08 -4.12
N ARG A 10 0.98 -2.50 -4.95
CA ARG A 10 0.70 -2.30 -6.38
C ARG A 10 0.87 -3.63 -7.15
N PRO A 11 -0.08 -4.03 -8.00
CA PRO A 11 0.01 -5.27 -8.78
C PRO A 11 0.92 -5.11 -10.01
N THR A 12 2.18 -4.81 -9.78
CA THR A 12 3.20 -4.64 -10.83
C THR A 12 4.01 -5.92 -11.09
N GLY A 13 3.64 -7.03 -10.48
CA GLY A 13 4.24 -8.36 -10.59
C GLY A 13 3.98 -9.20 -9.33
N ARG A 14 4.33 -10.49 -9.39
CA ARG A 14 4.25 -11.41 -8.24
C ARG A 14 5.01 -10.87 -7.02
N LEU A 15 4.59 -11.25 -5.82
CA LEU A 15 5.27 -10.85 -4.59
C LEU A 15 6.51 -11.75 -4.35
N HIS A 16 7.54 -11.17 -3.75
CA HIS A 16 8.81 -11.84 -3.48
C HIS A 16 9.13 -11.86 -1.97
N VAL A 17 10.15 -12.61 -1.58
CA VAL A 17 10.53 -12.78 -0.17
C VAL A 17 10.82 -11.44 0.54
N GLY A 18 11.21 -10.40 -0.19
CA GLY A 18 11.34 -9.05 0.37
C GLY A 18 10.01 -8.45 0.83
N HIS A 19 8.90 -8.66 0.08
CA HIS A 19 7.56 -8.27 0.54
C HIS A 19 7.13 -9.11 1.74
N TYR A 20 7.48 -10.41 1.74
CA TYR A 20 7.14 -11.30 2.85
C TYR A 20 7.74 -10.80 4.17
N VAL A 21 9.04 -10.54 4.20
CA VAL A 21 9.73 -10.07 5.40
C VAL A 21 9.35 -8.63 5.75
N GLY A 22 9.25 -7.76 4.73
CA GLY A 22 9.02 -6.33 4.93
C GLY A 22 7.59 -5.96 5.32
N SER A 23 6.59 -6.76 4.94
CA SER A 23 5.19 -6.39 5.18
C SER A 23 4.24 -7.57 5.41
N LEU A 24 4.26 -8.62 4.59
CA LEU A 24 3.20 -9.63 4.62
C LEU A 24 3.16 -10.43 5.91
N LYS A 25 4.32 -10.80 6.44
CA LYS A 25 4.44 -11.50 7.74
C LYS A 25 3.84 -10.67 8.87
N GLU A 26 4.08 -9.37 8.85
CA GLU A 26 3.52 -8.43 9.83
C GLU A 26 2.00 -8.28 9.67
N ARG A 27 1.49 -8.20 8.44
CA ARG A 27 0.03 -8.16 8.19
C ARG A 27 -0.68 -9.38 8.77
N VAL A 28 -0.14 -10.57 8.56
CA VAL A 28 -0.68 -11.81 9.16
C VAL A 28 -0.61 -11.77 10.68
N ARG A 29 0.47 -11.26 11.26
CA ARG A 29 0.60 -11.09 12.71
C ARG A 29 -0.43 -10.12 13.28
N LEU A 30 -0.62 -8.98 12.62
CA LEU A 30 -1.59 -7.96 13.03
C LEU A 30 -3.02 -8.50 12.93
N GLN A 31 -3.36 -9.17 11.82
CA GLN A 31 -4.63 -9.84 11.62
C GLN A 31 -4.98 -10.80 12.77
N ASN A 32 -4.00 -11.56 13.25
CA ASN A 32 -4.20 -12.57 14.31
C ASN A 32 -4.03 -12.00 15.72
N SER A 33 -3.68 -10.72 15.87
CA SER A 33 -3.47 -10.08 17.16
C SER A 33 -4.76 -9.79 17.95
N GLY A 34 -5.90 -9.71 17.25
CA GLY A 34 -7.19 -9.30 17.84
C GLY A 34 -7.24 -7.83 18.29
N LYS A 35 -6.27 -7.00 17.89
CA LYS A 35 -6.17 -5.59 18.32
C LYS A 35 -6.89 -4.62 17.40
N PHE A 36 -7.29 -5.06 16.22
CA PHE A 36 -7.90 -4.21 15.19
C PHE A 36 -9.30 -4.70 14.87
N ASP A 37 -10.22 -3.75 14.78
CA ASP A 37 -11.63 -4.01 14.49
C ASP A 37 -11.87 -4.33 13.02
N GLU A 38 -11.10 -3.66 12.13
CA GLU A 38 -11.19 -3.81 10.67
C GLU A 38 -9.80 -3.76 10.05
N ILE A 39 -9.58 -4.57 9.03
CA ILE A 39 -8.33 -4.61 8.26
C ILE A 39 -8.66 -4.58 6.78
N TYR A 40 -8.22 -3.55 6.10
CA TYR A 40 -8.35 -3.38 4.65
C TYR A 40 -7.00 -3.61 3.99
N ILE A 41 -6.95 -4.52 3.01
CA ILE A 41 -5.74 -4.85 2.25
C ILE A 41 -6.00 -4.59 0.77
N MET A 42 -5.43 -3.51 0.28
CA MET A 42 -5.67 -2.99 -1.06
C MET A 42 -4.73 -3.61 -2.09
N ILE A 43 -5.28 -4.01 -3.21
CA ILE A 43 -4.54 -4.22 -4.45
C ILE A 43 -4.66 -2.94 -5.26
N ALA A 44 -3.61 -2.13 -5.25
CA ALA A 44 -3.60 -0.75 -5.73
C ALA A 44 -3.35 -0.68 -7.25
N ASP A 45 -4.33 -1.11 -8.03
CA ASP A 45 -4.25 -1.17 -9.50
C ASP A 45 -4.31 0.21 -10.16
N ALA A 46 -5.17 1.10 -9.71
CA ALA A 46 -5.23 2.48 -10.20
C ALA A 46 -3.91 3.22 -9.91
N GLN A 47 -3.35 3.03 -8.71
CA GLN A 47 -2.03 3.55 -8.35
C GLN A 47 -0.92 2.95 -9.24
N ALA A 48 -1.01 1.67 -9.59
CA ALA A 48 -0.03 1.03 -10.47
C ALA A 48 -0.05 1.61 -11.89
N LEU A 49 -1.17 2.09 -12.37
CA LEU A 49 -1.30 2.72 -13.69
C LEU A 49 -0.59 4.09 -13.78
N THR A 50 -0.27 4.74 -12.67
CA THR A 50 0.41 6.05 -12.69
C THR A 50 1.79 6.01 -13.36
N ASP A 51 2.43 4.84 -13.37
CA ASP A 51 3.72 4.58 -14.01
C ASP A 51 3.74 3.31 -14.92
N ASN A 52 2.56 2.75 -15.23
CA ASN A 52 2.37 1.63 -16.13
C ASN A 52 1.13 1.86 -17.05
N ALA A 53 0.81 3.11 -17.38
CA ALA A 53 -0.35 3.44 -18.20
C ALA A 53 -0.26 2.86 -19.63
N ASP A 54 0.94 2.67 -20.14
CA ASP A 54 1.25 2.07 -21.44
C ASP A 54 1.14 0.52 -21.45
N ASN A 55 1.04 -0.10 -20.28
CA ASN A 55 0.94 -1.55 -20.15
C ASN A 55 -0.14 -1.99 -19.13
N PRO A 56 -1.42 -1.69 -19.38
CA PRO A 56 -2.51 -2.02 -18.45
C PRO A 56 -2.70 -3.53 -18.29
N GLU A 57 -2.36 -4.32 -19.28
CA GLU A 57 -2.47 -5.79 -19.22
C GLU A 57 -1.53 -6.38 -18.17
N LYS A 58 -0.34 -5.80 -17.99
CA LYS A 58 0.57 -6.18 -16.91
C LYS A 58 -0.08 -5.97 -15.53
N VAL A 59 -0.76 -4.84 -15.32
CA VAL A 59 -1.46 -4.56 -14.06
C VAL A 59 -2.61 -5.56 -13.87
N ARG A 60 -3.44 -5.75 -14.90
CA ARG A 60 -4.59 -6.67 -14.88
C ARG A 60 -4.19 -8.09 -14.50
N GLN A 61 -3.17 -8.65 -15.16
CA GLN A 61 -2.70 -10.02 -14.89
C GLN A 61 -2.13 -10.19 -13.48
N ASN A 62 -1.56 -9.14 -12.92
CA ASN A 62 -0.94 -9.23 -11.60
C ASN A 62 -1.91 -9.01 -10.43
N ILE A 63 -3.15 -8.58 -10.66
CA ILE A 63 -4.17 -8.53 -9.59
C ILE A 63 -4.38 -9.92 -8.99
N LEU A 64 -4.63 -10.92 -9.85
CA LEU A 64 -4.81 -12.30 -9.40
C LEU A 64 -3.55 -12.85 -8.73
N GLN A 65 -2.36 -12.54 -9.28
CA GLN A 65 -1.08 -13.01 -8.72
C GLN A 65 -0.87 -12.50 -7.29
N VAL A 66 -1.17 -11.22 -7.04
CA VAL A 66 -1.07 -10.59 -5.70
C VAL A 66 -2.12 -11.16 -4.76
N ALA A 67 -3.36 -11.36 -5.22
CA ALA A 67 -4.42 -11.96 -4.41
C ALA A 67 -4.06 -13.38 -3.95
N LEU A 68 -3.55 -14.21 -4.87
CA LEU A 68 -3.07 -15.56 -4.56
C LEU A 68 -1.92 -15.52 -3.54
N ASP A 69 -0.97 -14.60 -3.68
CA ASP A 69 0.13 -14.46 -2.73
C ASP A 69 -0.37 -14.03 -1.34
N TYR A 70 -1.35 -13.11 -1.26
CA TYR A 70 -1.96 -12.70 0.03
C TYR A 70 -2.63 -13.88 0.74
N LEU A 71 -3.44 -14.63 0.05
CA LEU A 71 -4.10 -15.81 0.61
C LEU A 71 -3.08 -16.89 1.00
N ALA A 72 -2.06 -17.09 0.17
CA ALA A 72 -1.02 -18.09 0.39
C ALA A 72 -0.18 -17.80 1.63
N VAL A 73 0.14 -16.55 1.93
CA VAL A 73 0.89 -16.19 3.15
C VAL A 73 0.04 -16.30 4.42
N GLY A 74 -1.28 -16.43 4.29
CA GLY A 74 -2.19 -16.63 5.41
C GLY A 74 -3.06 -15.41 5.75
N ILE A 75 -3.26 -14.49 4.82
CA ILE A 75 -4.33 -13.49 4.96
C ILE A 75 -5.66 -14.24 4.89
N ASP A 76 -6.47 -14.07 5.93
CA ASP A 76 -7.78 -14.72 6.10
C ASP A 76 -8.90 -13.76 5.69
N PRO A 77 -9.66 -14.06 4.63
CA PRO A 77 -10.76 -13.21 4.18
C PRO A 77 -11.91 -13.04 5.18
N ALA A 78 -11.96 -13.89 6.20
CA ALA A 78 -12.91 -13.74 7.31
C ALA A 78 -12.49 -12.64 8.32
N LYS A 79 -11.23 -12.22 8.29
CA LYS A 79 -10.64 -11.26 9.24
C LYS A 79 -10.13 -9.98 8.56
N ALA A 80 -9.91 -10.02 7.25
CA ALA A 80 -9.38 -8.89 6.50
C ALA A 80 -10.07 -8.78 5.13
N HIS A 81 -10.37 -7.56 4.72
CA HIS A 81 -11.03 -7.27 3.45
C HIS A 81 -9.97 -7.03 2.38
N ILE A 82 -9.76 -8.02 1.49
CA ILE A 82 -8.87 -7.87 0.32
C ILE A 82 -9.70 -7.26 -0.80
N PHE A 83 -9.32 -6.08 -1.29
CA PHE A 83 -10.08 -5.36 -2.30
C PHE A 83 -9.20 -4.79 -3.41
N ILE A 84 -9.82 -4.49 -4.56
CA ILE A 84 -9.19 -3.86 -5.71
C ILE A 84 -9.51 -2.36 -5.67
N GLN A 85 -8.49 -1.51 -5.73
CA GLN A 85 -8.62 -0.05 -5.59
C GLN A 85 -9.61 0.55 -6.59
N SER A 86 -9.54 0.15 -7.86
CA SER A 86 -10.42 0.68 -8.92
C SER A 86 -11.89 0.28 -8.78
N MET A 87 -12.20 -0.69 -7.91
CA MET A 87 -13.58 -1.10 -7.60
C MET A 87 -14.22 -0.21 -6.52
N VAL A 88 -13.52 0.82 -6.05
CA VAL A 88 -13.98 1.78 -5.05
C VAL A 88 -13.88 3.19 -5.64
N PRO A 89 -14.83 3.63 -6.46
CA PRO A 89 -14.78 4.93 -7.18
C PRO A 89 -14.70 6.14 -6.25
N GLU A 90 -15.18 6.04 -5.02
CA GLU A 90 -15.14 7.09 -3.99
C GLU A 90 -13.72 7.60 -3.72
N LEU A 91 -12.71 6.72 -3.84
CA LEU A 91 -11.31 7.08 -3.67
C LEU A 91 -10.87 8.14 -4.68
N THR A 92 -11.37 8.05 -5.91
CA THR A 92 -11.10 9.02 -6.96
C THR A 92 -11.78 10.36 -6.68
N GLU A 93 -13.02 10.34 -6.23
CA GLU A 93 -13.77 11.55 -5.89
C GLU A 93 -13.13 12.27 -4.69
N LEU A 94 -12.77 11.53 -3.62
CA LEU A 94 -12.01 12.07 -2.47
C LEU A 94 -10.68 12.68 -2.91
N SER A 95 -9.94 12.01 -3.79
CA SER A 95 -8.68 12.53 -4.32
C SER A 95 -8.85 13.89 -4.99
N PHE A 96 -9.92 14.05 -5.78
CA PHE A 96 -10.23 15.31 -6.43
C PHE A 96 -10.49 16.42 -5.42
N TYR A 97 -11.27 16.17 -4.37
CA TYR A 97 -11.50 17.15 -3.31
C TYR A 97 -10.22 17.53 -2.56
N TYR A 98 -9.36 16.57 -2.28
CA TYR A 98 -8.10 16.82 -1.60
C TYR A 98 -7.07 17.58 -2.45
N MET A 99 -7.15 17.50 -3.78
CA MET A 99 -6.31 18.33 -4.67
C MET A 99 -6.51 19.83 -4.43
N ASN A 100 -7.68 20.26 -3.94
CA ASN A 100 -7.95 21.66 -3.59
C ASN A 100 -7.26 22.10 -2.28
N LEU A 101 -6.76 21.15 -1.50
CA LEU A 101 -6.10 21.42 -0.21
C LEU A 101 -4.57 21.39 -0.29
N VAL A 102 -4.00 20.96 -1.42
CA VAL A 102 -2.55 20.77 -1.60
C VAL A 102 -2.04 21.65 -2.74
N THR A 103 -0.91 22.30 -2.53
CA THR A 103 -0.29 23.11 -3.60
C THR A 103 0.71 22.29 -4.40
N VAL A 104 0.92 22.65 -5.67
CA VAL A 104 1.97 22.07 -6.53
C VAL A 104 3.34 22.15 -5.86
N SER A 105 3.68 23.29 -5.26
CA SER A 105 4.95 23.48 -4.55
C SER A 105 5.12 22.52 -3.36
N ARG A 106 4.03 22.12 -2.69
CA ARG A 106 4.10 21.13 -1.60
C ARG A 106 4.41 19.74 -2.12
N LEU A 107 3.76 19.33 -3.22
CA LEU A 107 4.06 18.05 -3.88
C LEU A 107 5.50 17.99 -4.39
N GLN A 108 5.99 19.05 -5.02
CA GLN A 108 7.37 19.14 -5.49
C GLN A 108 8.41 18.99 -4.39
N ARG A 109 8.09 19.34 -3.16
CA ARG A 109 8.98 19.19 -2.00
C ARG A 109 8.93 17.83 -1.32
N ASN A 110 8.00 16.96 -1.69
CA ASN A 110 7.94 15.61 -1.12
C ASN A 110 9.19 14.81 -1.53
N PRO A 111 10.00 14.34 -0.55
CA PRO A 111 11.29 13.70 -0.85
C PRO A 111 11.13 12.36 -1.59
N THR A 112 10.07 11.59 -1.31
CA THR A 112 9.81 10.33 -2.00
C THR A 112 9.45 10.57 -3.46
N VAL A 113 8.57 11.53 -3.75
CA VAL A 113 8.22 11.92 -5.14
C VAL A 113 9.46 12.36 -5.91
N LYS A 114 10.31 13.18 -5.29
CA LYS A 114 11.58 13.61 -5.91
C LYS A 114 12.47 12.44 -6.28
N ALA A 115 12.70 11.54 -5.34
CA ALA A 115 13.57 10.38 -5.55
C ALA A 115 13.01 9.46 -6.65
N GLU A 116 11.71 9.24 -6.68
CA GLU A 116 11.08 8.40 -7.69
C GLU A 116 11.07 9.04 -9.09
N ILE A 117 10.87 10.36 -9.21
CA ILE A 117 10.99 11.09 -10.49
C ILE A 117 12.39 10.88 -11.10
N GLN A 118 13.44 11.00 -10.27
CA GLN A 118 14.83 10.77 -10.72
C GLN A 118 15.06 9.31 -11.13
N GLN A 119 14.61 8.34 -10.32
CA GLN A 119 14.77 6.91 -10.61
C GLN A 119 14.07 6.47 -11.90
N LYS A 120 12.97 7.12 -12.25
CA LYS A 120 12.16 6.78 -13.43
C LYS A 120 12.49 7.63 -14.67
N ASN A 121 13.46 8.54 -14.57
CA ASN A 121 13.82 9.48 -15.62
C ASN A 121 12.63 10.32 -16.13
N PHE A 122 11.74 10.72 -15.24
CA PHE A 122 10.58 11.57 -15.56
C PHE A 122 10.89 13.07 -15.51
N GLU A 123 12.15 13.48 -15.39
CA GLU A 123 12.57 14.87 -15.12
C GLU A 123 12.00 15.90 -16.10
N THR A 124 11.84 15.50 -17.37
CA THR A 124 11.33 16.39 -18.43
C THR A 124 9.85 16.21 -18.75
N SER A 125 9.22 15.13 -18.31
CA SER A 125 7.83 14.80 -18.63
C SER A 125 7.19 13.94 -17.53
N ILE A 126 6.74 14.60 -16.47
CA ILE A 126 6.11 13.92 -15.33
C ILE A 126 4.63 13.70 -15.63
N PRO A 127 4.12 12.46 -15.66
CA PRO A 127 2.69 12.21 -15.74
C PRO A 127 1.96 12.85 -14.54
N VAL A 128 0.83 13.51 -14.77
CA VAL A 128 0.08 14.19 -13.71
C VAL A 128 -0.35 13.19 -12.62
N GLY A 129 -0.86 12.02 -13.01
CA GLY A 129 -1.23 10.98 -12.05
C GLY A 129 -0.07 10.52 -11.17
N PHE A 130 1.14 10.41 -11.76
CA PHE A 130 2.36 10.11 -11.00
C PHE A 130 2.75 11.25 -10.06
N PHE A 131 2.57 12.48 -10.46
CA PHE A 131 2.89 13.65 -9.63
C PHE A 131 1.92 13.81 -8.45
N THR A 132 0.64 13.48 -8.65
CA THR A 132 -0.44 13.68 -7.67
C THR A 132 -0.75 12.44 -6.82
N TYR A 133 -0.08 11.30 -7.02
CA TYR A 133 -0.39 10.07 -6.28
C TYR A 133 -0.31 10.20 -4.75
N PRO A 134 0.49 11.12 -4.13
CA PRO A 134 0.44 11.29 -2.68
C PRO A 134 -0.91 11.76 -2.16
N ILE A 135 -1.68 12.47 -3.01
CA ILE A 135 -3.04 12.92 -2.69
C ILE A 135 -4.01 11.74 -2.79
N SER A 136 -3.90 10.92 -3.84
CA SER A 136 -4.73 9.71 -3.96
C SER A 136 -4.44 8.70 -2.86
N GLN A 137 -3.19 8.56 -2.44
CA GLN A 137 -2.84 7.72 -1.28
C GLN A 137 -3.46 8.25 0.03
N ALA A 138 -3.57 9.56 0.20
CA ALA A 138 -4.30 10.14 1.33
C ALA A 138 -5.80 9.82 1.27
N ALA A 139 -6.41 9.82 0.08
CA ALA A 139 -7.78 9.39 -0.10
C ALA A 139 -7.96 7.89 0.22
N ASP A 140 -7.06 7.04 -0.24
CA ASP A 140 -7.05 5.61 0.10
C ASP A 140 -7.07 5.40 1.62
N ILE A 141 -6.25 6.15 2.37
CA ILE A 141 -6.12 6.01 3.82
C ILE A 141 -7.37 6.53 4.54
N THR A 142 -7.84 7.70 4.18
CA THR A 142 -8.92 8.39 4.90
C THR A 142 -10.31 7.84 4.60
N ALA A 143 -10.53 7.28 3.40
CA ALA A 143 -11.80 6.68 3.00
C ALA A 143 -12.23 5.55 3.95
N PHE A 144 -11.29 4.80 4.50
CA PHE A 144 -11.53 3.72 5.44
C PHE A 144 -11.40 4.16 6.91
N ARG A 145 -11.19 5.45 7.18
CA ARG A 145 -10.92 5.97 8.53
C ARG A 145 -9.77 5.23 9.21
N ALA A 146 -8.75 4.87 8.44
CA ALA A 146 -7.62 4.12 8.96
C ALA A 146 -6.94 4.89 10.09
N THR A 147 -6.85 4.25 11.26
CA THR A 147 -6.12 4.77 12.41
C THR A 147 -4.65 4.40 12.33
N THR A 148 -4.33 3.31 11.64
CA THR A 148 -2.99 2.74 11.57
C THR A 148 -2.64 2.31 10.16
N VAL A 149 -1.47 2.74 9.68
CA VAL A 149 -0.91 2.35 8.38
C VAL A 149 0.43 1.65 8.61
N PRO A 150 0.47 0.30 8.53
CA PRO A 150 1.73 -0.43 8.58
C PRO A 150 2.54 -0.17 7.31
N ALA A 151 3.69 0.47 7.44
CA ALA A 151 4.52 0.83 6.29
C ALA A 151 6.00 1.00 6.68
N GLY A 152 6.90 0.91 5.71
CA GLY A 152 8.32 1.21 5.89
C GLY A 152 8.60 2.69 6.08
N GLU A 153 9.79 3.03 6.55
CA GLU A 153 10.22 4.42 6.76
C GLU A 153 10.16 5.27 5.48
N ASP A 154 10.34 4.68 4.31
CA ASP A 154 10.25 5.35 3.02
C ASP A 154 8.85 5.89 2.72
N GLN A 155 7.82 5.41 3.41
CA GLN A 155 6.44 5.89 3.32
C GLN A 155 6.10 7.02 4.31
N MET A 156 7.00 7.37 5.22
CA MET A 156 6.76 8.46 6.18
C MET A 156 6.39 9.79 5.50
N PRO A 157 7.07 10.25 4.43
CA PRO A 157 6.70 11.51 3.78
C PRO A 157 5.31 11.48 3.12
N MET A 158 4.81 10.29 2.74
CA MET A 158 3.46 10.12 2.20
C MET A 158 2.43 10.24 3.31
N LEU A 159 2.69 9.61 4.45
CA LEU A 159 1.79 9.69 5.59
C LEU A 159 1.76 11.10 6.21
N GLU A 160 2.88 11.79 6.25
CA GLU A 160 2.94 13.21 6.64
C GLU A 160 2.06 14.06 5.72
N GLN A 161 2.15 13.83 4.40
CA GLN A 161 1.28 14.52 3.43
C GLN A 161 -0.20 14.21 3.67
N CYS A 162 -0.55 12.96 3.99
CA CYS A 162 -1.91 12.57 4.36
C CYS A 162 -2.37 13.31 5.63
N ARG A 163 -1.55 13.35 6.68
CA ARG A 163 -1.84 14.04 7.93
C ARG A 163 -2.04 15.55 7.73
N GLU A 164 -1.24 16.18 6.86
CA GLU A 164 -1.42 17.59 6.49
C GLU A 164 -2.78 17.81 5.80
N ILE A 165 -3.20 16.91 4.91
CA ILE A 165 -4.51 16.97 4.25
C ILE A 165 -5.63 16.84 5.27
N VAL A 166 -5.57 15.84 6.16
CA VAL A 166 -6.55 15.63 7.22
C VAL A 166 -6.66 16.87 8.12
N HIS A 167 -5.53 17.38 8.59
CA HIS A 167 -5.50 18.57 9.43
C HIS A 167 -6.14 19.77 8.73
N LYS A 168 -5.78 20.02 7.47
CA LYS A 168 -6.32 21.13 6.71
C LYS A 168 -7.81 20.97 6.40
N PHE A 169 -8.24 19.74 6.06
CA PHE A 169 -9.64 19.44 5.83
C PHE A 169 -10.47 19.72 7.09
N ASN A 170 -10.08 19.16 8.21
CA ASN A 170 -10.79 19.31 9.48
C ASN A 170 -10.80 20.77 9.97
N ALA A 171 -9.73 21.53 9.74
CA ALA A 171 -9.67 22.94 10.07
C ALA A 171 -10.61 23.81 9.21
N VAL A 172 -10.85 23.45 7.96
CA VAL A 172 -11.69 24.25 7.03
C VAL A 172 -13.16 23.83 7.09
N TYR A 173 -13.42 22.51 7.16
CA TYR A 173 -14.75 21.94 7.00
C TYR A 173 -15.35 21.34 8.28
N GLY A 174 -14.57 21.26 9.37
CA GLY A 174 -14.97 20.62 10.62
C GLY A 174 -14.38 19.22 10.78
N GLU A 175 -14.35 18.73 12.02
CA GLU A 175 -13.80 17.42 12.41
C GLU A 175 -14.55 16.26 11.73
N THR A 176 -14.01 15.77 10.63
CA THR A 176 -14.63 14.74 9.77
C THR A 176 -13.68 13.57 9.53
N LEU A 177 -12.44 13.87 9.15
CA LEU A 177 -11.46 12.85 8.77
C LEU A 177 -10.65 12.37 9.98
N THR A 178 -10.39 11.06 10.01
CA THR A 178 -9.54 10.44 11.05
C THR A 178 -8.07 10.67 10.75
N MET A 179 -7.30 11.07 11.78
CA MET A 179 -5.84 11.25 11.68
C MET A 179 -5.15 9.89 11.73
N PRO A 180 -4.44 9.48 10.68
CA PRO A 180 -3.73 8.20 10.67
C PRO A 180 -2.37 8.27 11.35
N GLU A 181 -1.90 7.12 11.87
CA GLU A 181 -0.56 6.93 12.41
C GLU A 181 0.19 5.86 11.62
N ILE A 182 1.51 6.07 11.43
CA ILE A 182 2.37 5.06 10.84
C ILE A 182 2.73 4.02 11.90
N MET A 183 2.67 2.74 11.52
CA MET A 183 3.22 1.65 12.29
C MET A 183 4.47 1.12 11.59
N LEU A 184 5.63 1.47 12.13
CA LEU A 184 6.89 0.94 11.62
C LEU A 184 7.07 -0.52 12.04
N PRO A 185 7.68 -1.36 11.18
CA PRO A 185 7.99 -2.74 11.52
C PRO A 185 8.97 -2.82 12.69
N GLN A 186 8.76 -3.80 13.57
CA GLN A 186 9.56 -3.96 14.80
C GLN A 186 11.02 -4.33 14.55
N ASN A 187 11.37 -4.87 13.38
CA ASN A 187 12.71 -5.32 13.01
C ASN A 187 13.23 -4.58 11.77
N ALA A 188 13.77 -3.38 11.98
CA ALA A 188 14.31 -2.53 10.92
C ALA A 188 15.47 -3.19 10.12
N ALA A 189 16.25 -4.05 10.74
CA ALA A 189 17.38 -4.73 10.10
C ALA A 189 16.98 -5.72 8.98
N CYS A 190 15.75 -6.29 9.04
CA CYS A 190 15.27 -7.27 8.07
C CYS A 190 14.48 -6.63 6.90
N LEU A 191 14.31 -5.32 6.89
CA LEU A 191 13.33 -4.63 6.04
C LEU A 191 13.74 -4.45 4.58
N ARG A 192 15.01 -4.58 4.25
CA ARG A 192 15.52 -4.36 2.89
C ARG A 192 16.44 -5.49 2.46
N LEU A 193 15.84 -6.61 2.05
CA LEU A 193 16.61 -7.67 1.43
C LEU A 193 17.21 -7.17 0.11
N PRO A 194 18.53 -7.35 -0.09
CA PRO A 194 19.16 -7.12 -1.37
C PRO A 194 18.65 -8.16 -2.39
N GLY A 195 18.78 -7.84 -3.67
CA GLY A 195 18.62 -8.84 -4.73
C GLY A 195 19.66 -9.96 -4.62
N ILE A 196 19.44 -11.05 -5.32
CA ILE A 196 20.40 -12.19 -5.35
C ILE A 196 21.77 -11.79 -5.90
N ASP A 197 21.87 -10.67 -6.62
CA ASP A 197 23.09 -10.07 -7.14
C ASP A 197 23.94 -9.35 -6.06
N GLY A 198 23.37 -9.11 -4.87
CA GLY A 198 24.04 -8.43 -3.76
C GLY A 198 24.34 -6.94 -3.99
N LYS A 199 23.89 -6.35 -5.12
CA LYS A 199 24.26 -4.99 -5.53
C LYS A 199 23.13 -3.99 -5.34
N ALA A 200 21.91 -4.40 -5.65
CA ALA A 200 20.75 -3.55 -5.61
C ALA A 200 19.66 -4.12 -4.70
N LYS A 201 18.70 -3.28 -4.31
CA LYS A 201 17.47 -3.74 -3.67
C LYS A 201 16.80 -4.77 -4.59
N MET A 202 16.18 -5.79 -3.97
CA MET A 202 15.35 -6.74 -4.68
C MET A 202 14.29 -6.01 -5.51
N SER A 203 14.28 -6.26 -6.82
CA SER A 203 13.38 -5.58 -7.76
C SER A 203 12.96 -6.52 -8.88
N LYS A 204 11.66 -6.50 -9.17
CA LYS A 204 11.05 -7.30 -10.25
C LYS A 204 11.66 -6.95 -11.62
N SER A 205 11.92 -5.67 -11.87
CA SER A 205 12.49 -5.18 -13.13
C SER A 205 13.93 -5.62 -13.36
N LEU A 206 14.68 -5.88 -12.30
CA LEU A 206 16.07 -6.36 -12.37
C LEU A 206 16.17 -7.88 -12.45
N GLY A 207 15.06 -8.62 -12.29
CA GLY A 207 15.06 -10.08 -12.31
C GLY A 207 15.87 -10.72 -11.16
N ASN A 208 16.19 -9.96 -10.12
CA ASN A 208 17.04 -10.39 -8.99
C ASN A 208 16.22 -10.85 -7.77
N CYS A 209 14.97 -11.31 -7.99
CA CYS A 209 14.02 -11.67 -6.95
C CYS A 209 13.89 -13.19 -6.76
N ILE A 210 13.68 -13.63 -5.51
CA ILE A 210 13.05 -14.92 -5.19
C ILE A 210 11.59 -14.66 -4.91
N TYR A 211 10.68 -15.20 -5.74
CA TYR A 211 9.24 -15.03 -5.59
C TYR A 211 8.66 -16.03 -4.59
N LEU A 212 7.54 -15.68 -3.96
CA LEU A 212 6.83 -16.58 -3.06
C LEU A 212 6.27 -17.82 -3.80
N SER A 213 6.00 -17.65 -5.07
CA SER A 213 5.48 -18.67 -5.99
C SER A 213 6.55 -19.41 -6.79
N ASP A 214 7.85 -19.20 -6.48
CA ASP A 214 8.90 -19.94 -7.18
C ASP A 214 8.89 -21.42 -6.76
N GLU A 215 9.11 -22.30 -7.74
CA GLU A 215 9.25 -23.73 -7.48
C GLU A 215 10.58 -24.07 -6.77
N PRO A 216 10.67 -25.21 -6.08
CA PRO A 216 11.85 -25.55 -5.28
C PRO A 216 13.18 -25.50 -6.05
N GLU A 217 13.18 -25.96 -7.31
CA GLU A 217 14.38 -25.95 -8.13
C GLU A 217 14.76 -24.53 -8.60
N ASP A 218 13.79 -23.65 -8.81
CA ASP A 218 14.05 -22.23 -9.15
C ASP A 218 14.66 -21.50 -7.95
N ILE A 219 14.12 -21.70 -6.74
CA ILE A 219 14.68 -21.16 -5.51
C ILE A 219 16.12 -21.60 -5.34
N LYS A 220 16.38 -22.90 -5.45
CA LYS A 220 17.71 -23.49 -5.34
C LYS A 220 18.68 -22.89 -6.37
N LYS A 221 18.27 -22.80 -7.64
CA LYS A 221 19.07 -22.19 -8.71
C LYS A 221 19.42 -20.74 -8.40
N LYS A 222 18.44 -19.95 -7.98
CA LYS A 222 18.64 -18.54 -7.59
C LYS A 222 19.59 -18.40 -6.41
N ILE A 223 19.45 -19.22 -5.36
CA ILE A 223 20.33 -19.18 -4.20
C ILE A 223 21.76 -19.58 -4.59
N MET A 224 21.92 -20.62 -5.37
CA MET A 224 23.26 -21.06 -5.83
C MET A 224 23.95 -20.00 -6.70
N SER A 225 23.19 -19.16 -7.41
CA SER A 225 23.70 -18.04 -8.21
C SER A 225 23.90 -16.74 -7.40
N MET A 226 23.54 -16.69 -6.12
CA MET A 226 23.73 -15.49 -5.29
C MET A 226 25.20 -15.06 -5.29
N TYR A 227 25.37 -13.72 -5.23
CA TYR A 227 26.69 -13.13 -5.06
C TYR A 227 27.45 -13.74 -3.87
N THR A 228 28.72 -13.94 -4.04
CA THR A 228 29.68 -14.36 -3.02
C THR A 228 30.85 -13.39 -2.96
N ASP A 229 31.58 -13.38 -1.84
CA ASP A 229 32.77 -12.55 -1.68
C ASP A 229 33.81 -12.91 -2.74
N PRO A 230 34.23 -11.99 -3.64
CA PRO A 230 35.22 -12.29 -4.66
C PRO A 230 36.63 -12.59 -4.11
N ASN A 231 36.88 -12.28 -2.85
CA ASN A 231 38.16 -12.60 -2.17
C ASN A 231 38.13 -13.94 -1.48
N HIS A 232 36.96 -14.57 -1.32
CA HIS A 232 36.79 -15.91 -0.74
C HIS A 232 36.91 -16.99 -1.83
N LEU A 233 38.14 -17.17 -2.37
CA LEU A 233 38.40 -18.08 -3.50
C LEU A 233 38.55 -19.54 -3.07
N ARG A 234 39.08 -19.77 -1.86
CA ARG A 234 39.30 -21.09 -1.28
C ARG A 234 38.56 -21.20 0.03
N VAL A 235 38.19 -22.42 0.40
CA VAL A 235 37.49 -22.69 1.67
C VAL A 235 38.26 -22.16 2.89
N GLN A 236 39.59 -22.14 2.83
CA GLN A 236 40.45 -21.66 3.91
C GLN A 236 40.56 -20.13 3.98
N ASP A 237 40.18 -19.43 2.94
CA ASP A 237 40.26 -17.97 2.92
C ASP A 237 39.21 -17.39 3.88
N PRO A 238 39.52 -16.31 4.63
CA PRO A 238 38.49 -15.56 5.38
C PRO A 238 37.46 -14.99 4.47
N GLY A 239 36.19 -15.19 4.82
CA GLY A 239 35.05 -14.63 4.05
C GLY A 239 34.48 -13.40 4.72
N LYS A 240 33.91 -12.49 3.90
CA LYS A 240 33.21 -11.29 4.38
C LYS A 240 31.72 -11.56 4.52
N VAL A 241 31.20 -11.39 5.75
CA VAL A 241 29.78 -11.52 6.08
C VAL A 241 29.01 -10.25 5.77
N GLU A 242 29.62 -9.08 6.07
CA GLU A 242 29.00 -7.79 5.85
C GLU A 242 28.72 -7.54 4.36
N GLY A 243 27.44 -7.19 4.05
CA GLY A 243 26.99 -6.97 2.67
C GLY A 243 26.83 -8.25 1.84
N ASN A 244 27.10 -9.43 2.41
CA ASN A 244 26.90 -10.71 1.74
C ASN A 244 25.40 -11.09 1.76
N PRO A 245 24.72 -11.17 0.60
CA PRO A 245 23.28 -11.42 0.54
C PRO A 245 22.89 -12.75 1.19
N VAL A 246 23.74 -13.78 1.13
CA VAL A 246 23.44 -15.10 1.73
C VAL A 246 23.25 -14.96 3.24
N PHE A 247 24.14 -14.24 3.92
CA PHE A 247 24.03 -14.02 5.36
C PHE A 247 22.89 -13.06 5.73
N ILE A 248 22.63 -12.03 4.91
CA ILE A 248 21.48 -11.12 5.11
C ILE A 248 20.15 -11.90 5.05
N TYR A 249 20.04 -12.86 4.12
CA TYR A 249 18.86 -13.72 4.05
C TYR A 249 18.79 -14.68 5.24
N LEU A 250 19.92 -15.23 5.69
CA LEU A 250 19.95 -16.06 6.89
C LEU A 250 19.55 -15.27 8.14
N ASP A 251 19.97 -14.02 8.29
CA ASP A 251 19.50 -13.12 9.36
C ASP A 251 17.98 -12.95 9.37
N ALA A 252 17.37 -12.88 8.19
CA ALA A 252 15.94 -12.68 8.04
C ALA A 252 15.09 -13.94 8.25
N PHE A 253 15.63 -15.12 7.90
CA PHE A 253 14.85 -16.35 7.80
C PHE A 253 15.30 -17.47 8.73
N SER A 254 16.57 -17.51 9.14
CA SER A 254 17.04 -18.64 9.97
C SER A 254 16.47 -18.57 11.40
N ARG A 255 16.30 -19.76 11.98
CA ARG A 255 15.84 -19.97 13.35
C ARG A 255 16.67 -21.07 13.98
N PRO A 256 16.72 -21.19 15.32
CA PRO A 256 17.45 -22.25 15.99
C PRO A 256 17.12 -23.67 15.49
N GLU A 257 15.83 -23.92 15.18
CA GLU A 257 15.35 -25.21 14.70
C GLU A 257 16.01 -25.61 13.37
N HIS A 258 16.27 -24.65 12.50
CA HIS A 258 16.92 -24.90 11.21
C HIS A 258 18.37 -25.37 11.38
N PHE A 259 19.08 -24.87 12.39
CA PHE A 259 20.43 -25.35 12.68
C PHE A 259 20.40 -26.81 13.18
N ALA A 260 19.52 -27.12 14.12
CA ALA A 260 19.37 -28.47 14.64
C ALA A 260 19.03 -29.48 13.54
N GLU A 261 18.24 -29.10 12.54
CA GLU A 261 17.79 -29.99 11.48
C GLU A 261 18.78 -30.09 10.30
N PHE A 262 19.32 -28.95 9.83
CA PHE A 262 20.05 -28.90 8.56
C PHE A 262 21.55 -28.65 8.71
N LEU A 263 21.98 -28.15 9.87
CA LEU A 263 23.39 -27.79 10.08
C LEU A 263 23.80 -27.95 11.55
N PRO A 264 23.67 -29.20 12.13
CA PRO A 264 23.77 -29.45 13.56
C PRO A 264 25.16 -29.20 14.17
N GLU A 265 26.20 -29.01 13.36
CA GLU A 265 27.55 -28.63 13.82
C GLU A 265 27.65 -27.17 14.29
N TYR A 266 26.60 -26.35 14.11
CA TYR A 266 26.50 -24.95 14.63
C TYR A 266 25.27 -24.81 15.50
N GLN A 267 25.38 -24.07 16.59
CA GLN A 267 24.23 -23.81 17.48
C GLN A 267 23.34 -22.66 16.97
N ASN A 268 23.96 -21.69 16.25
CA ASN A 268 23.30 -20.49 15.80
C ASN A 268 24.04 -19.83 14.62
N LEU A 269 23.43 -18.75 14.10
CA LEU A 269 23.96 -18.00 12.95
C LEU A 269 25.28 -17.28 13.27
N ASP A 270 25.50 -16.86 14.52
CA ASP A 270 26.72 -16.14 14.91
C ASP A 270 27.93 -17.06 14.86
N GLU A 271 27.81 -18.31 15.28
CA GLU A 271 28.86 -19.33 15.12
C GLU A 271 29.16 -19.60 13.64
N LEU A 272 28.13 -19.70 12.80
CA LEU A 272 28.30 -19.89 11.36
C LEU A 272 29.04 -18.72 10.73
N LYS A 273 28.64 -17.47 11.08
CA LYS A 273 29.30 -16.23 10.64
C LYS A 273 30.76 -16.17 11.09
N ALA A 274 31.04 -16.47 12.36
CA ALA A 274 32.38 -16.45 12.91
C ALA A 274 33.31 -17.47 12.19
N HIS A 275 32.81 -18.67 11.91
CA HIS A 275 33.56 -19.66 11.15
C HIS A 275 33.84 -19.20 9.72
N TYR A 276 32.83 -18.61 9.03
CA TYR A 276 33.02 -18.08 7.68
C TYR A 276 34.05 -16.95 7.63
N GLN A 277 34.04 -16.05 8.62
CA GLN A 277 35.02 -14.98 8.75
C GLN A 277 36.41 -15.43 9.09
N HIS A 278 36.56 -16.55 9.83
CA HIS A 278 37.86 -17.12 10.17
C HIS A 278 38.47 -17.87 8.99
N GLY A 279 37.69 -18.35 8.07
CA GLY A 279 38.07 -19.30 7.02
C GLY A 279 37.84 -20.75 7.46
N GLY A 280 37.70 -21.63 6.49
CA GLY A 280 37.39 -23.05 6.70
C GLY A 280 35.96 -23.44 6.33
N LEU A 281 35.12 -22.49 5.95
CA LEU A 281 33.72 -22.70 5.56
C LEU A 281 33.44 -22.16 4.13
N GLY A 282 33.18 -23.08 3.20
CA GLY A 282 32.91 -22.67 1.79
C GLY A 282 31.48 -22.17 1.53
N ASP A 283 31.34 -21.23 0.59
CA ASP A 283 30.10 -20.62 0.17
C ASP A 283 28.98 -21.60 -0.18
N VAL A 284 29.33 -22.69 -0.86
CA VAL A 284 28.36 -23.72 -1.29
C VAL A 284 27.64 -24.33 -0.09
N LYS A 285 28.33 -24.54 1.03
CA LYS A 285 27.71 -25.09 2.25
C LYS A 285 26.71 -24.10 2.86
N VAL A 286 27.08 -22.82 2.95
CA VAL A 286 26.24 -21.78 3.47
C VAL A 286 25.02 -21.58 2.57
N LYS A 287 25.18 -21.58 1.24
CA LYS A 287 24.08 -21.50 0.27
C LYS A 287 23.13 -22.71 0.35
N LYS A 288 23.66 -23.92 0.55
CA LYS A 288 22.81 -25.11 0.78
C LYS A 288 21.98 -24.98 2.05
N PHE A 289 22.57 -24.48 3.12
CA PHE A 289 21.84 -24.19 4.35
C PHE A 289 20.74 -23.15 4.13
N LEU A 290 21.06 -22.01 3.49
CA LEU A 290 20.04 -21.02 3.13
C LEU A 290 18.92 -21.61 2.28
N ASN A 291 19.26 -22.48 1.32
CA ASN A 291 18.24 -23.16 0.51
C ASN A 291 17.28 -23.99 1.39
N SER A 292 17.79 -24.78 2.33
CA SER A 292 16.97 -25.56 3.25
C SER A 292 16.06 -24.65 4.09
N VAL A 293 16.60 -23.57 4.65
CA VAL A 293 15.86 -22.56 5.43
C VAL A 293 14.73 -21.94 4.60
N LEU A 294 15.02 -21.52 3.36
CA LEU A 294 14.00 -20.90 2.50
C LEU A 294 12.97 -21.91 2.00
N GLN A 295 13.36 -23.15 1.68
CA GLN A 295 12.41 -24.21 1.31
C GLN A 295 11.42 -24.46 2.44
N THR A 296 11.89 -24.67 3.67
CA THR A 296 11.03 -24.88 4.85
C THR A 296 10.06 -23.69 5.06
N THR A 297 10.51 -22.47 4.82
CA THR A 297 9.68 -21.26 4.99
C THR A 297 8.63 -21.10 3.89
N LEU A 298 9.02 -21.37 2.62
CA LEU A 298 8.20 -21.08 1.45
C LEU A 298 7.31 -22.27 1.04
N GLU A 299 7.64 -23.49 1.39
CA GLU A 299 6.83 -24.67 1.05
C GLU A 299 5.37 -24.57 1.54
N PRO A 300 5.08 -24.22 2.79
CA PRO A 300 3.70 -24.06 3.23
C PRO A 300 2.94 -22.96 2.48
N ILE A 301 3.62 -21.87 2.09
CA ILE A 301 3.06 -20.78 1.31
C ILE A 301 2.74 -21.27 -0.10
N ARG A 302 3.69 -21.90 -0.76
CA ARG A 302 3.54 -22.46 -2.10
C ARG A 302 2.40 -23.49 -2.18
N ASN A 303 2.34 -24.41 -1.20
CA ASN A 303 1.30 -25.43 -1.14
C ASN A 303 -0.10 -24.81 -1.02
N ARG A 304 -0.27 -23.80 -0.13
CA ARG A 304 -1.56 -23.06 -0.04
C ARG A 304 -1.87 -22.33 -1.34
N ARG A 305 -0.86 -21.72 -1.98
CA ARG A 305 -1.05 -21.07 -3.27
C ARG A 305 -1.56 -22.03 -4.33
N HIS A 306 -0.95 -23.21 -4.47
CA HIS A 306 -1.39 -24.23 -5.40
C HIS A 306 -2.84 -24.71 -5.13
N GLU A 307 -3.28 -24.74 -3.87
CA GLU A 307 -4.69 -25.04 -3.56
C GLU A 307 -5.63 -23.92 -4.03
N TYR A 308 -5.27 -22.66 -3.85
CA TYR A 308 -6.08 -21.54 -4.36
C TYR A 308 -6.08 -21.48 -5.89
N GLU A 309 -4.99 -21.82 -6.55
CA GLU A 309 -4.91 -21.89 -8.02
C GLU A 309 -5.87 -22.91 -8.64
N LYS A 310 -6.27 -23.94 -7.88
CA LYS A 310 -7.31 -24.89 -8.31
C LYS A 310 -8.73 -24.32 -8.22
N ASN A 311 -8.93 -23.21 -7.53
CA ASN A 311 -10.25 -22.60 -7.31
C ASN A 311 -10.20 -21.08 -7.47
N ILE A 312 -9.94 -20.65 -8.70
CA ILE A 312 -9.83 -19.22 -9.06
C ILE A 312 -11.14 -18.47 -8.82
N ASP A 313 -12.28 -19.13 -9.01
CA ASP A 313 -13.60 -18.52 -8.76
C ASP A 313 -13.74 -18.07 -7.28
N TYR A 314 -13.24 -18.88 -6.35
CA TYR A 314 -13.18 -18.49 -4.94
C TYR A 314 -12.30 -17.26 -4.71
N VAL A 315 -11.15 -17.17 -5.38
CA VAL A 315 -10.26 -16.00 -5.23
C VAL A 315 -10.94 -14.73 -5.74
N TYR A 316 -11.65 -14.81 -6.85
CA TYR A 316 -12.45 -13.67 -7.36
C TYR A 316 -13.62 -13.34 -6.44
N GLU A 317 -14.26 -14.32 -5.82
CA GLU A 317 -15.33 -14.10 -4.85
C GLU A 317 -14.81 -13.37 -3.60
N VAL A 318 -13.61 -13.71 -3.10
CA VAL A 318 -12.93 -12.99 -2.02
C VAL A 318 -12.69 -11.53 -2.40
N LEU A 319 -12.15 -11.28 -3.60
CA LEU A 319 -11.91 -9.93 -4.11
C LEU A 319 -13.20 -9.13 -4.26
N ARG A 320 -14.25 -9.76 -4.78
CA ARG A 320 -15.56 -9.11 -4.95
C ARG A 320 -16.15 -8.68 -3.62
N LYS A 321 -16.25 -9.60 -2.66
CA LYS A 321 -16.78 -9.30 -1.31
C LYS A 321 -15.96 -8.25 -0.57
N GLY A 322 -14.63 -8.35 -0.68
CA GLY A 322 -13.75 -7.35 -0.10
C GLY A 322 -13.93 -5.97 -0.72
N SER A 323 -14.12 -5.90 -2.04
CA SER A 323 -14.35 -4.64 -2.75
C SER A 323 -15.72 -4.03 -2.43
N GLU A 324 -16.78 -4.85 -2.39
CA GLU A 324 -18.13 -4.41 -1.97
C GLU A 324 -18.12 -3.82 -0.54
N LYS A 325 -17.40 -4.48 0.39
CA LYS A 325 -17.26 -3.96 1.75
C LYS A 325 -16.43 -2.68 1.81
N ALA A 326 -15.39 -2.59 1.02
CA ALA A 326 -14.55 -1.40 0.90
C ALA A 326 -15.35 -0.21 0.32
N GLU A 327 -16.12 -0.44 -0.76
CA GLU A 327 -16.98 0.56 -1.38
C GLU A 327 -18.03 1.09 -0.40
N GLU A 328 -18.74 0.20 0.33
CA GLU A 328 -19.69 0.60 1.37
C GLU A 328 -19.06 1.55 2.41
N THR A 329 -17.85 1.22 2.87
CA THR A 329 -17.16 2.02 3.88
C THR A 329 -16.70 3.37 3.32
N ALA A 330 -16.15 3.37 2.10
CA ALA A 330 -15.69 4.58 1.43
C ALA A 330 -16.87 5.51 1.08
N ALA A 331 -18.01 4.96 0.64
CA ALA A 331 -19.21 5.72 0.35
C ALA A 331 -19.74 6.46 1.59
N ASN A 332 -19.73 5.81 2.76
CA ASN A 332 -20.12 6.46 4.01
C ASN A 332 -19.18 7.62 4.36
N THR A 333 -17.87 7.45 4.21
CA THR A 333 -16.90 8.53 4.45
C THR A 333 -17.05 9.66 3.44
N LEU A 334 -17.24 9.34 2.15
CA LEU A 334 -17.48 10.33 1.11
C LEU A 334 -18.74 11.13 1.36
N HIS A 335 -19.81 10.48 1.82
CA HIS A 335 -21.05 11.16 2.18
C HIS A 335 -20.81 12.23 3.27
N GLU A 336 -20.11 11.87 4.36
CA GLU A 336 -19.79 12.82 5.43
C GLU A 336 -18.85 13.94 4.94
N VAL A 337 -17.89 13.63 4.06
CA VAL A 337 -17.01 14.64 3.44
C VAL A 337 -17.84 15.62 2.62
N LYS A 338 -18.79 15.15 1.81
CA LYS A 338 -19.67 16.02 1.00
C LYS A 338 -20.60 16.87 1.86
N GLU A 339 -21.08 16.33 2.96
CA GLU A 339 -21.88 17.06 3.95
C GLU A 339 -21.06 18.18 4.62
N ALA A 340 -19.85 17.85 5.10
CA ALA A 340 -18.93 18.82 5.69
C ALA A 340 -18.54 19.93 4.71
N MET A 341 -18.33 19.60 3.44
CA MET A 341 -18.05 20.57 2.37
C MET A 341 -19.28 21.33 1.86
N LYS A 342 -20.49 21.01 2.35
CA LYS A 342 -21.77 21.60 1.94
C LYS A 342 -22.07 21.44 0.45
N ILE A 343 -21.71 20.28 -0.13
CA ILE A 343 -21.99 19.92 -1.52
C ILE A 343 -22.98 18.76 -1.65
N ASN A 344 -23.75 18.51 -0.59
CA ASN A 344 -24.81 17.51 -0.46
C ASN A 344 -26.21 18.10 -0.80
N TYR A 345 -26.30 18.91 -1.83
CA TYR A 345 -27.45 19.76 -2.18
C TYR A 345 -28.83 19.08 -2.11
N PHE A 346 -28.96 17.82 -2.51
CA PHE A 346 -30.25 17.10 -2.55
C PHE A 346 -30.62 16.50 -1.20
N ASP A 347 -29.66 16.33 -0.30
CA ASP A 347 -29.85 15.76 1.03
C ASP A 347 -30.04 16.82 2.11
N ASP A 348 -29.66 18.09 1.82
CA ASP A 348 -29.81 19.23 2.70
C ASP A 348 -31.23 19.84 2.57
N LYS A 349 -32.19 19.26 3.30
CA LYS A 349 -33.58 19.71 3.33
C LYS A 349 -33.75 21.14 3.92
N GLU A 350 -32.87 21.49 4.87
CA GLU A 350 -32.92 22.82 5.49
C GLU A 350 -32.51 23.89 4.49
N LEU A 351 -31.46 23.66 3.72
CA LEU A 351 -31.05 24.56 2.64
C LEU A 351 -32.16 24.76 1.62
N ILE A 352 -32.80 23.67 1.18
CA ILE A 352 -33.91 23.77 0.20
C ILE A 352 -35.07 24.59 0.75
N LEU A 353 -35.48 24.37 1.99
CA LEU A 353 -36.55 25.11 2.62
C LEU A 353 -36.23 26.60 2.84
N GLN A 354 -34.95 26.86 3.23
CA GLN A 354 -34.49 28.24 3.39
C GLN A 354 -34.49 28.99 2.05
N GLN A 355 -33.92 28.40 1.02
CA GLN A 355 -33.89 28.98 -0.31
C GLN A 355 -35.32 29.23 -0.86
N GLN A 356 -36.24 28.29 -0.65
CA GLN A 356 -37.63 28.49 -1.04
C GLN A 356 -38.25 29.71 -0.35
N LYS A 357 -38.03 29.87 0.97
CA LYS A 357 -38.53 31.05 1.70
C LYS A 357 -37.94 32.37 1.16
N GLU A 358 -36.63 32.39 0.93
CA GLU A 358 -35.94 33.57 0.39
C GLU A 358 -36.47 33.98 -0.99
N PHE A 359 -36.71 33.00 -1.87
CA PHE A 359 -37.33 33.28 -3.19
C PHE A 359 -38.76 33.70 -3.10
N ASP A 360 -39.57 33.13 -2.19
CA ASP A 360 -40.96 33.54 -1.97
C ASP A 360 -41.06 34.98 -1.42
N GLU A 361 -40.16 35.35 -0.50
CA GLU A 361 -40.07 36.72 0.03
C GLU A 361 -39.67 37.73 -1.07
N ALA A 362 -38.64 37.39 -1.83
CA ALA A 362 -38.19 38.22 -2.95
C ALA A 362 -39.27 38.36 -4.04
N ALA A 363 -40.09 37.35 -4.29
CA ALA A 363 -41.20 37.42 -5.21
C ALA A 363 -42.29 38.40 -4.71
N LYS A 364 -42.67 38.33 -3.43
CA LYS A 364 -43.61 39.24 -2.78
C LYS A 364 -43.14 40.70 -2.84
N GLU A 365 -41.84 40.94 -2.58
CA GLU A 365 -41.25 42.28 -2.67
C GLU A 365 -41.31 42.84 -4.09
N ARG A 366 -41.04 42.03 -5.11
CA ARG A 366 -41.12 42.40 -6.53
C ARG A 366 -42.58 42.78 -6.90
N GLU A 367 -43.54 41.96 -6.51
CA GLU A 367 -44.98 42.26 -6.75
C GLU A 367 -45.41 43.54 -6.06
N ALA A 368 -45.01 43.75 -4.80
CA ALA A 368 -45.31 44.97 -4.07
C ALA A 368 -44.68 46.23 -4.74
N LEU A 369 -43.44 46.08 -5.23
CA LEU A 369 -42.74 47.15 -5.96
C LEU A 369 -43.46 47.51 -7.29
N GLU A 370 -43.85 46.50 -8.05
CA GLU A 370 -44.57 46.67 -9.32
C GLU A 370 -45.95 47.30 -9.08
N ALA A 371 -46.66 46.84 -8.05
CA ALA A 371 -47.93 47.46 -7.64
C ALA A 371 -47.76 48.92 -7.25
N ARG A 372 -46.69 49.27 -6.54
CA ARG A 372 -46.39 50.68 -6.17
C ARG A 372 -46.05 51.54 -7.38
N LYS A 373 -45.26 51.04 -8.32
CA LYS A 373 -44.97 51.72 -9.60
C LYS A 373 -46.27 51.95 -10.45
N ALA A 374 -47.11 50.90 -10.51
CA ALA A 374 -48.39 51.01 -11.24
C ALA A 374 -49.30 52.06 -10.64
N ARG A 375 -49.45 52.16 -9.30
CA ARG A 375 -50.21 53.22 -8.58
C ARG A 375 -49.65 54.60 -8.85
N SER A 376 -48.29 54.76 -8.80
CA SER A 376 -47.68 56.08 -9.10
C SER A 376 -47.88 56.50 -10.54
N ARG A 377 -47.77 55.57 -11.51
CA ARG A 377 -48.09 55.87 -12.93
C ARG A 377 -49.56 56.22 -13.16
N ALA A 378 -50.49 55.57 -12.46
CA ALA A 378 -51.89 55.86 -12.53
C ALA A 378 -52.25 57.26 -11.92
N ALA A 379 -51.55 57.61 -10.82
CA ALA A 379 -51.72 58.96 -10.20
C ALA A 379 -51.18 60.07 -11.12
N ALA A 380 -49.99 59.85 -11.74
CA ALA A 380 -49.41 60.82 -12.68
C ALA A 380 -50.19 60.99 -13.99
N LYS A 381 -51.04 60.03 -14.36
CA LYS A 381 -51.96 60.19 -15.52
C LYS A 381 -53.29 60.94 -15.18
N LYS A 382 -53.61 61.13 -13.91
CA LYS A 382 -54.78 61.81 -13.43
C LYS A 382 -54.52 63.26 -13.03
N ALA A 383 -53.31 63.67 -12.87
CA ALA A 383 -52.83 65.03 -12.70
C ALA A 383 -52.47 65.65 -14.07
#